data_50bae552e5f36fdd6b1f204524e2082d
#
_entry.id   50bae552e5f36fdd6b1f204524e2082d
#
_cell.length_a   1.000
_cell.length_b   1.000
_cell.length_c   1.000
_cell.angle_alpha   90.00
_cell.angle_beta   90.00
_cell.angle_gamma   90.00
#
_symmetry.space_group_name_H-M   'P 1'
#
loop_
_entity.id
_entity.type
_entity.pdbx_description
1 polymer ?
#
loop_
_entity_poly.entity_id
_entity_poly.type
_entity_poly.pdbx_seq_one_letter_code
_entity_poly.pdbx_strand_id
1 'polypeptide(L)'
;GTANTVSVIDKNKNYIGGMIYPGIGVSLDSLTSRASQLGGIGIEAPEHIIGKNTVECMKSGIIYSSAAAIDGIIDRLQDELEGEATVIATGGLAKKIVPHCKREIILDDDLLLKGLAVIYRKNRKVQKSREEKR
;
A
#
# COMPACT_ATOMS: atom_id res chain seq x y z
N GLY A 1 -4.69 0.70 -7.52
CA GLY A 1 -5.04 2.10 -7.53
C GLY A 1 -4.03 2.93 -8.30
N THR A 2 -4.37 4.18 -8.54
CA THR A 2 -3.54 5.16 -9.26
C THR A 2 -2.24 5.47 -8.51
N ALA A 3 -2.31 5.48 -7.18
CA ALA A 3 -1.17 5.79 -6.32
C ALA A 3 -1.07 4.83 -5.15
N ASN A 4 0.15 4.64 -4.68
CA ASN A 4 0.45 4.11 -3.36
C ASN A 4 0.57 5.28 -2.39
N THR A 5 -0.10 5.20 -1.25
CA THR A 5 -0.06 6.20 -0.20
C THR A 5 0.50 5.57 1.06
N VAL A 6 1.50 6.20 1.64
CA VAL A 6 2.03 5.83 2.95
C VAL A 6 1.59 6.89 3.95
N SER A 7 1.03 6.47 5.06
CA SER A 7 0.62 7.33 6.17
C SER A 7 1.39 6.92 7.42
N VAL A 8 2.02 7.88 8.07
CA VAL A 8 2.82 7.65 9.27
C VAL A 8 2.09 8.19 10.49
N ILE A 9 1.92 7.33 11.48
CA ILE A 9 1.29 7.61 12.77
C ILE A 9 2.35 7.44 13.86
N ASP A 10 2.54 8.48 14.68
CA ASP A 10 3.50 8.45 15.78
C ASP A 10 3.01 7.61 16.99
N LYS A 11 3.88 7.42 17.98
CA LYS A 11 3.56 6.74 19.24
C LYS A 11 2.44 7.40 20.05
N ASN A 12 2.16 8.68 19.81
CA ASN A 12 1.09 9.46 20.42
C ASN A 12 -0.23 9.40 19.63
N LYS A 13 -0.28 8.58 18.57
CA LYS A 13 -1.43 8.42 17.68
C LYS A 13 -1.74 9.65 16.82
N ASN A 14 -0.73 10.50 16.57
CA ASN A 14 -0.84 11.61 15.65
C ASN A 14 -0.44 11.19 14.25
N TYR A 15 -1.19 11.62 13.25
CA TYR A 15 -0.75 11.56 11.87
C TYR A 15 0.34 12.61 11.67
N ILE A 16 1.56 12.18 11.38
CA ILE A 16 2.72 13.06 11.25
C ILE A 16 3.14 13.30 9.80
N GLY A 17 2.46 12.68 8.85
CA GLY A 17 2.73 12.86 7.43
C GLY A 17 2.81 11.53 6.69
N GLY A 18 3.38 11.55 5.51
CA GLY A 18 3.52 10.36 4.68
C GLY A 18 4.08 10.67 3.31
N MET A 19 3.89 9.76 2.37
CA MET A 19 4.31 9.94 0.99
C MET A 19 3.29 9.36 0.02
N ILE A 20 3.32 9.85 -1.21
CA ILE A 20 2.50 9.37 -2.33
C ILE A 20 3.45 9.10 -3.50
N TYR A 21 3.31 7.94 -4.10
CA TYR A 21 4.10 7.56 -5.28
C TYR A 21 3.25 6.73 -6.26
N PRO A 22 3.67 6.61 -7.53
CA PRO A 22 2.90 5.90 -8.54
C PRO A 22 2.57 4.47 -8.11
N GLY A 23 1.29 4.10 -8.25
CA GLY A 23 0.84 2.74 -7.98
C GLY A 23 1.28 1.78 -9.11
N ILE A 24 1.23 0.48 -8.81
CA ILE A 24 1.64 -0.58 -9.73
C ILE A 24 0.85 -0.57 -11.04
N GLY A 25 -0.45 -0.23 -10.99
CA GLY A 25 -1.29 -0.12 -12.19
C GLY A 25 -0.79 0.97 -13.13
N VAL A 26 -0.53 2.18 -12.59
CA VAL A 26 0.01 3.30 -13.39
C VAL A 26 1.38 2.97 -13.94
N SER A 27 2.23 2.29 -13.17
CA SER A 27 3.56 1.87 -13.62
C SER A 27 3.45 0.88 -14.79
N LEU A 28 2.53 -0.09 -14.71
CA LEU A 28 2.28 -1.04 -15.79
C LEU A 28 1.70 -0.35 -17.03
N ASP A 29 0.70 0.51 -16.86
CA ASP A 29 0.06 1.26 -17.94
C ASP A 29 1.09 2.15 -18.68
N SER A 30 1.98 2.79 -17.92
CA SER A 30 3.06 3.60 -18.49
C SER A 30 4.03 2.78 -19.35
N LEU A 31 4.34 1.55 -18.94
CA LEU A 31 5.18 0.65 -19.72
C LEU A 31 4.46 0.13 -20.98
N THR A 32 3.21 -0.32 -20.83
CA THR A 32 2.43 -0.93 -21.91
C THR A 32 1.97 0.09 -22.94
N SER A 33 1.64 1.31 -22.56
CA SER A 33 1.22 2.37 -23.48
C SER A 33 2.34 2.81 -24.44
N ARG A 34 3.59 2.64 -24.04
CA ARG A 34 4.77 2.96 -24.86
C ARG A 34 5.31 1.77 -25.65
N ALA A 35 4.86 0.56 -25.32
CA ALA A 35 5.23 -0.68 -25.97
C ALA A 35 4.04 -1.20 -26.80
N SER A 36 3.91 -0.74 -28.05
CA SER A 36 2.75 -0.94 -28.95
C SER A 36 2.36 -2.39 -29.23
N GLN A 37 3.11 -3.38 -28.75
CA GLN A 37 2.86 -4.81 -28.96
C GLN A 37 2.54 -5.59 -27.67
N LEU A 38 2.45 -4.95 -26.50
CA LEU A 38 2.38 -5.62 -25.20
C LEU A 38 1.09 -5.26 -24.44
N GLY A 39 -0.07 -5.41 -25.08
CA GLY A 39 -1.37 -5.25 -24.42
C GLY A 39 -1.72 -6.45 -23.51
N GLY A 40 -2.38 -6.17 -22.37
CA GLY A 40 -3.03 -7.22 -21.58
C GLY A 40 -2.12 -7.99 -20.61
N ILE A 41 -0.99 -7.43 -20.18
CA ILE A 41 -0.13 -8.05 -19.15
C ILE A 41 -0.82 -7.91 -17.78
N GLY A 42 -1.12 -9.05 -17.12
CA GLY A 42 -1.68 -9.08 -15.80
C GLY A 42 -0.65 -8.72 -14.71
N ILE A 43 -1.13 -8.16 -13.59
CA ILE A 43 -0.32 -7.90 -12.40
C ILE A 43 -0.21 -9.19 -11.60
N GLU A 44 0.75 -10.02 -11.96
CA GLU A 44 1.03 -11.31 -11.32
C GLU A 44 2.54 -11.54 -11.31
N ALA A 45 3.05 -12.09 -10.22
CA ALA A 45 4.45 -12.48 -10.15
C ALA A 45 4.74 -13.62 -11.15
N PRO A 46 5.86 -13.57 -11.87
CA PRO A 46 6.31 -14.70 -12.65
C PRO A 46 6.85 -15.80 -11.73
N GLU A 47 7.00 -17.01 -12.27
CA GLU A 47 7.55 -18.16 -11.52
C GLU A 47 8.99 -17.88 -11.02
N HIS A 48 9.75 -17.15 -11.81
CA HIS A 48 11.13 -16.77 -11.48
C HIS A 48 11.32 -15.25 -11.57
N ILE A 49 12.13 -14.69 -10.66
CA ILE A 49 12.49 -13.27 -10.69
C ILE A 49 13.24 -12.88 -11.97
N ILE A 50 14.04 -13.79 -12.51
CA ILE A 50 14.74 -13.59 -13.78
C ILE A 50 13.83 -14.05 -14.90
N GLY A 51 13.18 -13.12 -15.59
CA GLY A 51 12.32 -13.40 -16.73
C GLY A 51 13.13 -13.83 -17.95
N LYS A 52 12.60 -14.79 -18.72
CA LYS A 52 13.23 -15.34 -19.93
C LYS A 52 12.64 -14.80 -21.24
N ASN A 53 11.59 -14.03 -21.16
CA ASN A 53 10.94 -13.32 -22.27
C ASN A 53 10.41 -11.97 -21.81
N THR A 54 10.00 -11.12 -22.73
CA THR A 54 9.57 -9.75 -22.45
C THR A 54 8.43 -9.69 -21.43
N VAL A 55 7.43 -10.56 -21.53
CA VAL A 55 6.28 -10.59 -20.63
C VAL A 55 6.71 -10.94 -19.20
N GLU A 56 7.53 -11.98 -19.04
CA GLU A 56 8.08 -12.37 -17.73
C GLU A 56 8.97 -11.28 -17.16
N CYS A 57 9.82 -10.64 -17.97
CA CYS A 57 10.66 -9.52 -17.53
C CYS A 57 9.81 -8.34 -17.04
N MET A 58 8.72 -8.01 -17.73
CA MET A 58 7.81 -6.93 -17.33
C MET A 58 7.06 -7.28 -16.04
N LYS A 59 6.52 -8.49 -15.94
CA LYS A 59 5.85 -8.97 -14.71
C LYS A 59 6.81 -8.93 -13.53
N SER A 60 8.02 -9.46 -13.71
CA SER A 60 9.07 -9.47 -12.70
C SER A 60 9.42 -8.04 -12.26
N GLY A 61 9.72 -7.17 -13.22
CA GLY A 61 10.06 -5.78 -12.96
C GLY A 61 8.97 -5.07 -12.14
N ILE A 62 7.72 -5.18 -12.54
CA ILE A 62 6.59 -4.53 -11.88
C ILE A 62 6.40 -5.04 -10.44
N ILE A 63 6.39 -6.34 -10.23
CA ILE A 63 6.15 -6.92 -8.90
C ILE A 63 7.33 -6.66 -7.96
N TYR A 64 8.53 -7.04 -8.38
CA TYR A 64 9.69 -6.99 -7.48
C TYR A 64 10.24 -5.59 -7.27
N SER A 65 10.11 -4.68 -8.26
CA SER A 65 10.43 -3.27 -8.01
C SER A 65 9.48 -2.63 -7.00
N SER A 66 8.17 -2.97 -7.08
CA SER A 66 7.19 -2.49 -6.12
C SER A 66 7.45 -3.02 -4.71
N ALA A 67 7.74 -4.31 -4.56
CA ALA A 67 8.10 -4.91 -3.28
C ALA A 67 9.38 -4.29 -2.70
N ALA A 68 10.44 -4.15 -3.51
CA ALA A 68 11.69 -3.53 -3.10
C ALA A 68 11.52 -2.05 -2.72
N ALA A 69 10.65 -1.31 -3.42
CA ALA A 69 10.33 0.07 -3.06
C ALA A 69 9.64 0.14 -1.71
N ILE A 70 8.67 -0.74 -1.44
CA ILE A 70 7.97 -0.81 -0.14
C ILE A 70 8.97 -1.12 0.97
N ASP A 71 9.79 -2.16 0.81
CA ASP A 71 10.82 -2.53 1.79
C ASP A 71 11.77 -1.37 2.07
N GLY A 72 12.29 -0.72 1.02
CA GLY A 72 13.20 0.41 1.17
C GLY A 72 12.56 1.68 1.73
N ILE A 73 11.25 1.88 1.54
CA ILE A 73 10.48 2.97 2.17
C ILE A 73 10.31 2.68 3.66
N ILE A 74 9.95 1.44 4.03
CA ILE A 74 9.81 1.04 5.43
C ILE A 74 11.13 1.27 6.16
N ASP A 75 12.26 0.85 5.59
CA ASP A 75 13.58 1.05 6.19
C ASP A 75 13.87 2.53 6.47
N ARG A 76 13.66 3.40 5.47
CA ARG A 76 13.91 4.84 5.60
C ARG A 76 13.01 5.51 6.63
N LEU A 77 11.73 5.11 6.68
CA LEU A 77 10.80 5.62 7.68
C LEU A 77 11.16 5.12 9.07
N GLN A 78 11.60 3.87 9.19
CA GLN A 78 12.03 3.30 10.45
C GLN A 78 13.26 4.05 11.02
N ASP A 79 14.16 4.49 10.15
CA ASP A 79 15.34 5.28 10.56
C ASP A 79 14.96 6.67 11.13
N GLU A 80 13.81 7.22 10.71
CA GLU A 80 13.29 8.51 11.21
C GLU A 80 12.40 8.37 12.45
N LEU A 81 11.87 7.19 12.72
CA LEU A 81 10.92 6.96 13.82
C LEU A 81 11.65 6.52 15.09
N GLU A 82 11.16 6.99 16.23
CA GLU A 82 11.60 6.49 17.53
C GLU A 82 10.92 5.14 17.84
N GLY A 83 11.67 4.06 17.80
CA GLY A 83 11.19 2.71 18.07
C GLY A 83 10.68 1.99 16.82
N GLU A 84 10.30 0.74 16.99
CA GLU A 84 9.85 -0.13 15.90
C GLU A 84 8.40 0.17 15.50
N ALA A 85 8.16 0.39 14.21
CA ALA A 85 6.85 0.65 13.67
C ALA A 85 6.17 -0.63 13.19
N THR A 86 4.89 -0.79 13.51
CA THR A 86 4.04 -1.80 12.89
C THR A 86 3.61 -1.33 11.51
N VAL A 87 3.85 -2.15 10.50
CA VAL A 87 3.50 -1.85 9.12
C VAL A 87 2.21 -2.58 8.73
N ILE A 88 1.23 -1.81 8.26
CA ILE A 88 -0.06 -2.35 7.81
C ILE A 88 -0.28 -1.93 6.36
N ALA A 89 -0.66 -2.88 5.52
CA ALA A 89 -1.03 -2.63 4.14
C ALA A 89 -2.51 -2.96 3.89
N THR A 90 -3.16 -2.14 3.07
CA THR A 90 -4.55 -2.34 2.64
C THR A 90 -4.67 -2.01 1.16
N GLY A 91 -5.78 -2.43 0.54
CA GLY A 91 -6.08 -2.17 -0.86
C GLY A 91 -5.92 -3.38 -1.76
N GLY A 92 -6.61 -3.36 -2.90
CA GLY A 92 -6.79 -4.54 -3.75
C GLY A 92 -5.50 -5.14 -4.33
N LEU A 93 -4.46 -4.35 -4.52
CA LEU A 93 -3.17 -4.81 -5.06
C LEU A 93 -2.16 -5.20 -3.97
N ALA A 94 -2.41 -4.86 -2.71
CA ALA A 94 -1.52 -5.19 -1.60
C ALA A 94 -1.26 -6.70 -1.50
N LYS A 95 -2.30 -7.51 -1.67
CA LYS A 95 -2.20 -8.99 -1.67
C LYS A 95 -1.24 -9.57 -2.72
N LYS A 96 -1.05 -8.84 -3.82
CA LYS A 96 -0.18 -9.28 -4.92
C LYS A 96 1.28 -8.89 -4.69
N ILE A 97 1.53 -7.87 -3.87
CA ILE A 97 2.88 -7.31 -3.67
C ILE A 97 3.48 -7.76 -2.34
N VAL A 98 2.71 -7.67 -1.25
CA VAL A 98 3.19 -7.96 0.11
C VAL A 98 3.86 -9.34 0.24
N PRO A 99 3.38 -10.43 -0.39
CA PRO A 99 4.08 -11.71 -0.34
C PRO A 99 5.51 -11.72 -0.90
N HIS A 100 5.87 -10.69 -1.67
CA HIS A 100 7.20 -10.52 -2.27
C HIS A 100 8.09 -9.52 -1.52
N CYS A 101 7.55 -8.88 -0.48
CA CYS A 101 8.31 -8.01 0.41
C CYS A 101 9.16 -8.84 1.38
N LYS A 102 10.28 -8.27 1.80
CA LYS A 102 11.18 -8.85 2.81
C LYS A 102 10.82 -8.42 4.23
N ARG A 103 10.14 -7.27 4.36
CA ARG A 103 9.68 -6.74 5.65
C ARG A 103 8.36 -7.37 6.06
N GLU A 104 8.18 -7.50 7.37
CA GLU A 104 6.91 -7.96 7.92
C GLU A 104 5.84 -6.87 7.73
N ILE A 105 4.75 -7.24 7.04
CA ILE A 105 3.66 -6.33 6.71
C ILE A 105 2.34 -7.06 6.98
N ILE A 106 1.51 -6.46 7.81
CA ILE A 106 0.18 -6.96 8.13
C ILE A 106 -0.79 -6.53 7.02
N LEU A 107 -1.41 -7.49 6.36
CA LEU A 107 -2.49 -7.22 5.41
C LEU A 107 -3.82 -7.04 6.15
N ASP A 108 -4.49 -5.91 5.94
CA ASP A 108 -5.82 -5.64 6.49
C ASP A 108 -6.72 -5.03 5.40
N ASP A 109 -7.50 -5.88 4.75
CA ASP A 109 -8.41 -5.47 3.67
C ASP A 109 -9.54 -4.56 4.16
N ASP A 110 -9.91 -4.68 5.42
CA ASP A 110 -11.03 -3.97 6.03
C ASP A 110 -10.60 -2.69 6.78
N LEU A 111 -9.33 -2.29 6.69
CA LEU A 111 -8.79 -1.16 7.44
C LEU A 111 -9.64 0.12 7.27
N LEU A 112 -10.04 0.43 6.05
CA LEU A 112 -10.89 1.59 5.75
C LEU A 112 -12.26 1.46 6.43
N LEU A 113 -12.90 0.30 6.34
CA LEU A 113 -14.21 0.05 6.95
C LEU A 113 -14.14 0.10 8.48
N LYS A 114 -13.08 -0.45 9.06
CA LYS A 114 -12.80 -0.35 10.50
C LYS A 114 -12.64 1.11 10.93
N GLY A 115 -11.91 1.91 10.14
CA GLY A 115 -11.75 3.35 10.37
C GLY A 115 -13.09 4.09 10.34
N LEU A 116 -13.91 3.86 9.33
CA LEU A 116 -15.26 4.45 9.22
C LEU A 116 -16.15 4.06 10.40
N ALA A 117 -16.12 2.80 10.84
CA ALA A 117 -16.87 2.36 12.00
C ALA A 117 -16.44 3.06 13.30
N VAL A 118 -15.15 3.33 13.48
CA VAL A 118 -14.62 4.09 14.61
C VAL A 118 -15.14 5.53 14.58
N ILE A 119 -15.07 6.20 13.43
CA ILE A 119 -15.56 7.58 13.27
C ILE A 119 -17.07 7.65 13.53
N TYR A 120 -17.86 6.73 13.02
CA TYR A 120 -19.29 6.64 13.25
C TYR A 120 -19.64 6.52 14.74
N ARG A 121 -18.98 5.60 15.45
CA ARG A 121 -19.18 5.38 16.87
C ARG A 121 -18.85 6.63 17.72
N LYS A 122 -17.76 7.33 17.39
CA LYS A 122 -17.36 8.57 18.06
C LYS A 122 -18.41 9.66 17.87
N ASN A 123 -18.90 9.84 16.65
CA ASN A 123 -19.91 10.87 16.34
C ASN A 123 -21.27 10.57 17.02
N ARG A 124 -21.70 9.32 17.09
CA ARG A 124 -22.93 8.94 17.81
C ARG A 124 -22.88 9.23 19.30
N LYS A 125 -21.72 9.03 19.95
CA LYS A 125 -21.56 9.36 21.37
C LYS A 125 -21.68 10.87 21.60
N VAL A 126 -21.10 11.68 20.72
CA VAL A 126 -21.19 13.16 20.82
C VAL A 126 -22.64 13.66 20.63
N GLN A 127 -23.40 13.08 19.71
CA GLN A 127 -24.81 13.45 19.50
C GLN A 127 -25.66 13.13 20.74
N LYS A 128 -25.56 11.91 21.29
CA LYS A 128 -26.28 11.53 22.52
C LYS A 128 -25.98 12.46 23.70
N SER A 129 -24.71 12.80 23.91
CA SER A 129 -24.32 13.72 25.00
C SER A 129 -24.83 15.16 24.79
N ARG A 130 -25.14 15.56 23.55
CA ARG A 130 -25.75 16.87 23.25
C ARG A 130 -27.26 16.86 23.47
N GLU A 131 -27.93 15.74 23.20
CA GLU A 131 -29.36 15.56 23.41
C GLU A 131 -29.72 15.48 24.90
N GLU A 132 -28.88 14.80 25.72
CA GLU A 132 -29.04 14.68 27.18
C GLU A 132 -28.79 16.00 27.94
N LYS A 133 -28.13 16.97 27.29
CA LYS A 133 -27.88 18.30 27.89
C LYS A 133 -28.91 19.37 27.48
N ARG A 134 -29.89 19.04 26.70
CA ARG A 134 -31.03 19.92 26.30
C ARG A 134 -32.27 19.60 27.13
#